data_07ab66b0aa4c27b9af751eea9856ccb1
#
_entry.id   07ab66b0aa4c27b9af751eea9856ccb1
#
_cell.length_a   1.000
_cell.length_b   1.000
_cell.length_c   1.000
_cell.angle_alpha   90.00
_cell.angle_beta   90.00
_cell.angle_gamma   90.00
#
_symmetry.space_group_name_H-M   'P 1'
#
loop_
_entity.id
_entity.type
_entity.pdbx_description
1 polymer ?
#
loop_
_entity_poly.entity_id
_entity_poly.type
_entity_poly.pdbx_seq_one_letter_code
_entity_poly.pdbx_strand_id
1 'polypeptide(L)' 'PSREPGKIQNILTRYGCSVRTRLGLHDTGEDYASETGLVLLELVGDPQECLRLENELLALDGVEVQKMVFRK' A
#
# COMPACT_ATOMS: atom_id res chain seq x y z
N PRO A 1 -0.64 -8.23 3.34
CA PRO A 1 0.82 -8.32 3.22
C PRO A 1 1.25 -9.14 2.02
N SER A 2 2.30 -8.71 1.42
CA SER A 2 2.88 -9.36 0.26
C SER A 2 3.95 -10.35 0.68
N ARG A 3 4.08 -11.42 -0.09
CA ARG A 3 5.21 -12.32 0.03
C ARG A 3 6.49 -11.71 -0.52
N GLU A 4 6.37 -10.55 -1.14
CA GLU A 4 7.48 -9.87 -1.79
C GLU A 4 7.52 -8.41 -1.32
N PRO A 5 7.91 -8.18 -0.05
CA PRO A 5 7.85 -6.83 0.53
C PRO A 5 8.69 -5.80 -0.23
N GLY A 6 9.76 -6.24 -0.88
CA GLY A 6 10.56 -5.35 -1.71
C GLY A 6 9.78 -4.78 -2.88
N LYS A 7 8.85 -5.53 -3.42
CA LYS A 7 8.02 -5.05 -4.53
C LYS A 7 7.05 -3.97 -4.08
N ILE A 8 6.48 -4.11 -2.88
CA ILE A 8 5.62 -3.07 -2.32
C ILE A 8 6.41 -1.79 -2.18
N GLN A 9 7.60 -1.85 -1.59
CA GLN A 9 8.45 -0.68 -1.40
C GLN A 9 8.79 -0.01 -2.72
N ASN A 10 9.12 -0.79 -3.74
CA ASN A 10 9.46 -0.25 -5.05
C ASN A 10 8.27 0.47 -5.69
N ILE A 11 7.08 -0.09 -5.55
CA ILE A 11 5.87 0.53 -6.08
C ILE A 11 5.60 1.85 -5.36
N LEU A 12 5.65 1.85 -4.04
CA LEU A 12 5.38 3.06 -3.26
C LEU A 12 6.41 4.16 -3.54
N THR A 13 7.66 3.78 -3.76
CA THR A 13 8.69 4.74 -4.13
C THR A 13 8.42 5.34 -5.51
N ARG A 14 8.03 4.51 -6.45
CA ARG A 14 7.74 4.96 -7.82
C ARG A 14 6.58 5.96 -7.84
N TYR A 15 5.60 5.76 -7.00
CA TYR A 15 4.42 6.63 -6.92
C TYR A 15 4.50 7.62 -5.77
N GLY A 16 5.70 7.94 -5.31
CA GLY A 16 5.89 8.81 -4.14
C GLY A 16 5.23 10.17 -4.26
N CYS A 17 5.12 10.71 -5.48
CA CYS A 17 4.46 11.99 -5.69
C CYS A 17 2.95 11.93 -5.47
N SER A 18 2.37 10.75 -5.49
CA SER A 18 0.94 10.55 -5.27
C SER A 18 0.61 10.12 -3.84
N VAL A 19 1.62 9.88 -3.01
CA VAL A 19 1.43 9.44 -1.63
C VAL A 19 1.81 10.58 -0.69
N ARG A 20 0.80 11.14 -0.04
CA ARG A 20 1.00 12.23 0.92
C ARG A 20 1.36 11.71 2.29
N THR A 21 0.70 10.65 2.72
CA THR A 21 0.92 10.07 4.04
C THR A 21 1.05 8.56 3.88
N ARG A 22 1.99 7.99 4.60
CA ARG A 22 2.18 6.56 4.66
C ARG A 22 2.36 6.15 6.10
N LEU A 23 1.52 5.23 6.57
CA LEU A 23 1.60 4.71 7.93
C LEU A 23 1.59 3.19 7.86
N GLY A 24 2.68 2.58 8.30
CA GLY A 24 2.77 1.13 8.40
C GLY A 24 2.48 0.68 9.82
N LEU A 25 1.63 -0.33 9.94
CA LEU A 25 1.30 -0.95 11.20
C LEU A 25 1.73 -2.39 11.16
N HIS A 26 2.48 -2.81 12.16
CA HIS A 26 2.92 -4.18 12.30
C HIS A 26 2.15 -4.88 13.41
N ASP A 27 1.89 -6.14 13.20
CA ASP A 27 1.39 -6.98 14.26
C ASP A 27 2.50 -7.12 15.30
N THR A 28 2.21 -6.78 16.55
CA THR A 28 3.20 -6.82 17.63
C THR A 28 3.15 -8.13 18.41
N GLY A 29 2.43 -9.15 17.90
CA GLY A 29 2.39 -10.44 18.53
C GLY A 29 3.74 -11.13 18.57
N GLU A 30 3.82 -12.21 19.35
CA GLU A 30 5.05 -12.96 19.52
C GLU A 30 5.48 -13.71 18.26
N ASP A 31 4.58 -13.83 17.30
CA ASP A 31 4.84 -14.57 16.09
C ASP A 31 5.46 -13.63 15.03
N TYR A 32 6.78 -13.60 15.04
CA TYR A 32 7.52 -12.82 14.05
C TYR A 32 7.41 -13.39 12.65
N ALA A 33 6.90 -14.60 12.50
CA ALA A 33 6.66 -15.19 11.20
C ALA A 33 5.34 -14.73 10.59
N SER A 34 4.52 -14.02 11.36
CA SER A 34 3.29 -13.47 10.82
C SER A 34 3.62 -12.44 9.74
N GLU A 35 3.16 -12.72 8.54
CA GLU A 35 3.34 -11.83 7.40
C GLU A 35 2.22 -10.81 7.28
N THR A 36 1.34 -10.76 8.29
CA THR A 36 0.24 -9.82 8.27
C THR A 36 0.72 -8.44 8.68
N GLY A 37 0.32 -7.47 7.93
CA GLY A 37 0.63 -6.08 8.21
C GLY A 37 -0.38 -5.21 7.50
N LEU A 38 -0.53 -4.00 7.99
CA LEU A 38 -1.43 -3.02 7.40
C LEU A 38 -0.63 -1.79 7.04
N VAL A 39 -0.82 -1.30 5.83
CA VAL A 39 -0.25 -0.03 5.41
C VAL A 39 -1.40 0.89 5.02
N LEU A 40 -1.44 2.06 5.62
CA LEU A 40 -2.42 3.09 5.29
C LEU A 40 -1.73 4.13 4.42
N LEU A 41 -2.38 4.47 3.32
CA LEU A 41 -1.86 5.46 2.39
C LEU A 41 -2.91 6.54 2.19
N GLU A 42 -2.48 7.77 2.27
CA GLU A 42 -3.30 8.90 1.83
C GLU A 42 -2.79 9.32 0.45
N LEU A 43 -3.66 9.19 -0.55
CA LEU A 43 -3.28 9.48 -1.93
C LEU A 43 -3.76 10.85 -2.35
N VAL A 44 -2.95 11.53 -3.14
CA VAL A 44 -3.22 12.88 -3.63
C VAL A 44 -2.79 12.98 -5.09
N GLY A 45 -3.20 14.06 -5.74
CA GLY A 45 -2.76 14.38 -7.08
C GLY A 45 -3.58 13.70 -8.16
N ASP A 46 -2.95 13.30 -9.23
CA ASP A 46 -3.61 12.77 -10.41
C ASP A 46 -4.36 11.48 -10.13
N PRO A 47 -5.70 11.44 -10.32
CA PRO A 47 -6.47 10.22 -10.11
C PRO A 47 -6.00 9.04 -10.96
N GLN A 48 -5.46 9.29 -12.14
CA GLN A 48 -4.95 8.23 -12.99
C GLN A 48 -3.72 7.56 -12.39
N GLU A 49 -2.86 8.35 -11.75
CA GLU A 49 -1.69 7.79 -11.05
C GLU A 49 -2.10 7.01 -9.82
N CYS A 50 -3.11 7.49 -9.10
CA CYS A 50 -3.64 6.76 -7.95
C CYS A 50 -4.22 5.40 -8.38
N LEU A 51 -4.91 5.37 -9.53
CA LEU A 51 -5.46 4.13 -10.06
C LEU A 51 -4.37 3.17 -10.48
N ARG A 52 -3.32 3.66 -11.11
CA ARG A 52 -2.18 2.82 -11.48
C ARG A 52 -1.51 2.20 -10.27
N LEU A 53 -1.32 3.00 -9.23
CA LEU A 53 -0.77 2.51 -7.97
C LEU A 53 -1.63 1.39 -7.39
N GLU A 54 -2.93 1.61 -7.33
CA GLU A 54 -3.86 0.60 -6.83
C GLU A 54 -3.74 -0.70 -7.63
N ASN A 55 -3.73 -0.59 -8.95
CA ASN A 55 -3.66 -1.77 -9.82
C ASN A 55 -2.35 -2.52 -9.67
N GLU A 56 -1.24 -1.82 -9.50
CA GLU A 56 0.04 -2.49 -9.29
C GLU A 56 0.08 -3.22 -7.95
N LEU A 57 -0.51 -2.63 -6.90
CA LEU A 57 -0.60 -3.31 -5.61
C LEU A 57 -1.49 -4.54 -5.68
N LEU A 58 -2.62 -4.43 -6.37
CA LEU A 58 -3.55 -5.55 -6.53
C LEU A 58 -2.94 -6.72 -7.31
N ALA A 59 -1.97 -6.43 -8.17
CA ALA A 59 -1.31 -7.47 -8.95
C ALA A 59 -0.31 -8.29 -8.12
N LEU A 60 0.03 -7.85 -6.92
CA LEU A 60 0.95 -8.58 -6.07
C LEU A 60 0.25 -9.71 -5.34
N ASP A 61 0.92 -10.85 -5.24
CA ASP A 61 0.39 -12.00 -4.52
C ASP A 61 0.35 -11.70 -3.02
N GLY A 62 -0.78 -12.02 -2.40
CA GLY A 62 -0.96 -11.87 -0.96
C GLY A 62 -1.32 -10.47 -0.50
N VAL A 63 -1.59 -9.55 -1.43
CA VAL A 63 -1.98 -8.18 -1.09
C VAL A 63 -3.48 -8.01 -1.26
N GLU A 64 -4.12 -7.48 -0.24
CA GLU A 64 -5.52 -7.07 -0.30
C GLU A 64 -5.58 -5.55 -0.18
N VAL A 65 -6.39 -4.92 -1.02
CA VAL A 65 -6.52 -3.47 -1.05
C VAL A 65 -7.96 -3.08 -0.78
N GLN A 66 -8.14 -2.15 0.15
CA GLN A 66 -9.42 -1.50 0.41
C GLN A 66 -9.21 0.00 0.29
N LYS A 67 -10.23 0.72 -0.14
CA LYS A 67 -10.09 2.16 -0.27
C LYS A 67 -11.32 2.90 0.19
N MET A 68 -11.09 4.11 0.65
CA MET A 68 -12.13 5.09 0.93
C MET A 68 -11.86 6.30 0.06
N VAL A 69 -12.91 6.80 -0.57
CA VAL A 69 -12.81 7.97 -1.43
C VAL A 69 -13.65 9.09 -0.83
N PHE A 70 -12.99 10.21 -0.57
CA PHE A 70 -13.66 11.38 -0.02
C PHE A 70 -13.91 12.36 -1.16
N ARG A 71 -15.12 12.86 -1.22
CA ARG A 71 -15.50 13.88 -2.19
C ARG A 71 -15.49 15.24 -1.52
N LYS A 72 -14.97 16.18 -2.22
CA LYS A 72 -14.98 17.58 -1.75
C LYS A 72 -16.18 18.31 -2.31
#